data_7b8298237d32396e1af9b54b20fde89c
#
_entry.id   7b8298237d32396e1af9b54b20fde89c
#
_cell.length_a   1.000
_cell.length_b   1.000
_cell.length_c   1.000
_cell.angle_alpha   90.00
_cell.angle_beta   90.00
_cell.angle_gamma   90.00
#
_symmetry.space_group_name_H-M   'P 1'
#
loop_
_entity.id
_entity.type
_entity.pdbx_description
1 polymer ?
#
loop_
_entity_poly.entity_id
_entity_poly.type
_entity_poly.pdbx_seq_one_letter_code
_entity_poly.pdbx_strand_id
1 'polypeptide(L)'
;MRSAALAVAITVLLTSCSSSDPVAQQPQQSTPVQPTCSNTEADQGSAWIKGQLEAFTNEDPETAYSFASESFKAGSNLEQFIAIIVSNYGFLLSTSSYTIGDCTKQDELFLFDVEVTDIAEQKYSMKYTLSKIAGNWGVDAASVTVGEDEPLYS
;
A
#
# COMPACT_ATOMS: atom_id res chain seq x y z
N MET A 1 -3.55 55.11 -50.10
CA MET A 1 -2.40 56.07 -50.15
C MET A 1 -1.19 55.31 -49.68
N ARG A 2 -0.29 55.09 -50.64
CA ARG A 2 1.17 55.10 -50.62
C ARG A 2 1.82 54.22 -49.49
N SER A 3 2.33 53.09 -49.85
CA SER A 3 3.71 52.82 -50.37
C SER A 3 4.79 52.97 -49.28
N ALA A 4 5.50 51.89 -48.96
CA ALA A 4 6.87 51.71 -49.36
C ALA A 4 7.43 50.38 -48.88
N ALA A 5 7.96 49.61 -49.80
CA ALA A 5 8.79 48.44 -49.59
C ALA A 5 10.20 48.81 -49.13
N LEU A 6 10.83 48.00 -48.34
CA LEU A 6 12.30 47.87 -48.36
C LEU A 6 12.68 46.42 -48.03
N ALA A 7 13.23 45.78 -49.04
CA ALA A 7 13.90 44.50 -48.91
C ALA A 7 15.34 44.74 -48.40
N VAL A 8 15.76 43.98 -47.42
CA VAL A 8 17.20 43.78 -47.12
C VAL A 8 17.48 42.30 -47.04
N ALA A 9 18.18 41.84 -48.04
CA ALA A 9 18.80 40.51 -48.08
C ALA A 9 20.05 40.56 -47.19
N ILE A 10 20.17 39.64 -46.25
CA ILE A 10 21.42 39.38 -45.56
C ILE A 10 21.70 37.87 -45.61
N THR A 11 22.87 37.64 -46.12
CA THR A 11 23.59 36.44 -46.51
C THR A 11 23.74 35.44 -45.36
N VAL A 12 23.51 34.17 -45.68
CA VAL A 12 23.77 32.99 -44.88
C VAL A 12 25.26 32.80 -44.65
N LEU A 13 25.68 32.65 -43.42
CA LEU A 13 26.93 32.00 -43.07
C LEU A 13 26.58 30.72 -42.26
N LEU A 14 26.76 29.60 -42.94
CA LEU A 14 26.74 28.27 -42.34
C LEU A 14 28.02 28.09 -41.53
N THR A 15 27.90 28.18 -40.21
CA THR A 15 28.89 27.66 -39.27
C THR A 15 28.31 26.40 -38.62
N SER A 16 28.79 25.29 -39.14
CA SER A 16 28.63 23.96 -38.59
C SER A 16 29.41 23.90 -37.27
N CYS A 17 28.72 24.02 -36.13
CA CYS A 17 29.24 23.62 -34.84
C CYS A 17 28.50 22.38 -34.40
N SER A 18 29.23 21.27 -34.44
CA SER A 18 28.88 20.03 -33.80
C SER A 18 28.88 20.25 -32.27
N SER A 19 27.71 20.53 -31.70
CA SER A 19 27.55 20.57 -30.27
C SER A 19 26.88 19.26 -29.87
N SER A 20 27.66 18.40 -29.21
CA SER A 20 27.16 17.28 -28.46
C SER A 20 26.26 17.83 -27.37
N ASP A 21 24.96 17.66 -27.54
CA ASP A 21 24.00 17.96 -26.50
C ASP A 21 24.32 17.10 -25.26
N PRO A 22 24.56 17.71 -24.10
CA PRO A 22 24.54 16.94 -22.86
C PRO A 22 23.08 16.46 -22.65
N VAL A 23 22.89 15.14 -22.73
CA VAL A 23 21.65 14.49 -22.29
C VAL A 23 21.36 15.03 -20.89
N ALA A 24 20.34 15.86 -20.78
CA ALA A 24 19.81 16.28 -19.50
C ALA A 24 19.34 15.02 -18.78
N GLN A 25 20.16 14.55 -17.84
CA GLN A 25 19.75 13.53 -16.87
C GLN A 25 18.59 14.15 -16.09
N GLN A 26 17.36 13.69 -16.40
CA GLN A 26 16.23 13.90 -15.53
C GLN A 26 16.64 13.44 -14.12
N PRO A 27 16.41 14.26 -13.08
CA PRO A 27 16.58 13.78 -11.73
C PRO A 27 15.71 12.55 -11.56
N GLN A 28 16.34 11.38 -11.42
CA GLN A 28 15.65 10.20 -10.94
C GLN A 28 15.09 10.58 -9.58
N GLN A 29 13.79 10.75 -9.50
CA GLN A 29 13.08 10.81 -8.23
C GLN A 29 13.35 9.49 -7.55
N SER A 30 14.32 9.51 -6.64
CA SER A 30 14.54 8.42 -5.70
C SER A 30 13.25 8.31 -4.89
N THR A 31 12.45 7.32 -5.16
CA THR A 31 11.34 6.91 -4.27
C THR A 31 11.97 6.72 -2.89
N PRO A 32 11.46 7.36 -1.83
CA PRO A 32 11.98 7.15 -0.49
C PRO A 32 11.93 5.66 -0.19
N VAL A 33 13.07 5.03 0.00
CA VAL A 33 13.14 3.63 0.46
C VAL A 33 12.63 3.64 1.89
N GLN A 34 11.44 3.14 2.11
CA GLN A 34 10.90 2.97 3.46
C GLN A 34 11.78 1.97 4.22
N PRO A 35 12.14 2.27 5.47
CA PRO A 35 12.96 1.35 6.25
C PRO A 35 12.21 0.03 6.46
N THR A 36 12.90 -1.08 6.25
CA THR A 36 12.37 -2.41 6.52
C THR A 36 12.33 -2.67 8.02
N CYS A 37 11.40 -3.52 8.47
CA CYS A 37 11.37 -3.99 9.85
C CYS A 37 12.61 -4.84 10.17
N SER A 38 13.02 -4.88 11.43
CA SER A 38 13.94 -5.92 11.88
C SER A 38 13.29 -7.30 11.80
N ASN A 39 14.07 -8.38 11.70
CA ASN A 39 13.52 -9.75 11.64
C ASN A 39 12.59 -10.04 12.83
N THR A 40 12.96 -9.60 14.03
CA THR A 40 12.14 -9.80 15.23
C THR A 40 10.80 -9.06 15.15
N GLU A 41 10.78 -7.86 14.61
CA GLU A 41 9.54 -7.09 14.40
C GLU A 41 8.66 -7.75 13.33
N ALA A 42 9.25 -8.18 12.22
CA ALA A 42 8.56 -8.88 11.16
C ALA A 42 7.92 -10.18 11.67
N ASP A 43 8.68 -11.00 12.40
CA ASP A 43 8.19 -12.27 12.97
C ASP A 43 7.04 -12.05 13.97
N GLN A 44 7.18 -11.08 14.88
CA GLN A 44 6.17 -10.79 15.89
C GLN A 44 4.90 -10.20 15.27
N GLY A 45 5.03 -9.23 14.35
CA GLY A 45 3.89 -8.64 13.65
C GLY A 45 3.17 -9.66 12.79
N SER A 46 3.91 -10.52 12.07
CA SER A 46 3.33 -11.61 11.28
C SER A 46 2.55 -12.60 12.15
N ALA A 47 3.10 -12.97 13.33
CA ALA A 47 2.41 -13.84 14.27
C ALA A 47 1.11 -13.22 14.79
N TRP A 48 1.09 -11.89 14.98
CA TRP A 48 -0.09 -11.15 15.41
C TRP A 48 -1.19 -11.15 14.35
N ILE A 49 -0.82 -10.85 13.09
CA ILE A 49 -1.74 -10.90 11.94
C ILE A 49 -2.29 -12.32 11.76
N LYS A 50 -1.41 -13.32 11.82
CA LYS A 50 -1.79 -14.72 11.73
C LYS A 50 -2.87 -15.10 12.76
N GLY A 51 -2.68 -14.71 14.03
CA GLY A 51 -3.65 -14.96 15.08
C GLY A 51 -5.03 -14.37 14.76
N GLN A 52 -5.07 -13.14 14.23
CA GLN A 52 -6.32 -12.50 13.82
C GLN A 52 -6.99 -13.23 12.64
N LEU A 53 -6.22 -13.59 11.60
CA LEU A 53 -6.75 -14.32 10.44
C LEU A 53 -7.29 -15.71 10.84
N GLU A 54 -6.61 -16.41 11.74
CA GLU A 54 -7.07 -17.70 12.27
C GLU A 54 -8.36 -17.54 13.08
N ALA A 55 -8.51 -16.47 13.85
CA ALA A 55 -9.74 -16.18 14.57
C ALA A 55 -10.92 -15.91 13.62
N PHE A 56 -10.70 -15.21 12.50
CA PHE A 56 -11.75 -15.03 11.49
C PHE A 56 -12.19 -16.36 10.86
N THR A 57 -11.24 -17.21 10.50
CA THR A 57 -11.54 -18.56 9.90
C THR A 57 -12.25 -19.48 10.89
N ASN A 58 -12.04 -19.27 12.18
CA ASN A 58 -12.72 -20.04 13.25
C ASN A 58 -14.07 -19.43 13.66
N GLU A 59 -14.51 -18.37 12.97
CA GLU A 59 -15.75 -17.66 13.30
C GLU A 59 -15.78 -17.14 14.75
N ASP A 60 -14.60 -16.73 15.26
CA ASP A 60 -14.41 -16.20 16.61
C ASP A 60 -14.12 -14.68 16.55
N PRO A 61 -15.18 -13.86 16.45
CA PRO A 61 -15.01 -12.41 16.30
C PRO A 61 -14.47 -11.74 17.58
N GLU A 62 -14.69 -12.31 18.75
CA GLU A 62 -14.20 -11.79 20.03
C GLU A 62 -12.67 -11.92 20.06
N THR A 63 -12.15 -13.10 19.73
CA THR A 63 -10.71 -13.31 19.60
C THR A 63 -10.12 -12.45 18.48
N ALA A 64 -10.76 -12.37 17.29
CA ALA A 64 -10.29 -11.52 16.20
C ALA A 64 -10.20 -10.03 16.62
N TYR A 65 -11.21 -9.54 17.37
CA TYR A 65 -11.23 -8.19 17.90
C TYR A 65 -10.14 -7.95 18.97
N SER A 66 -9.76 -8.98 19.71
CA SER A 66 -8.70 -8.87 20.72
C SER A 66 -7.35 -8.44 20.11
N PHE A 67 -7.08 -8.80 18.86
CA PHE A 67 -5.89 -8.41 18.10
C PHE A 67 -5.90 -6.95 17.63
N ALA A 68 -7.04 -6.26 17.67
CA ALA A 68 -7.11 -4.84 17.33
C ALA A 68 -6.33 -4.00 18.35
N SER A 69 -5.78 -2.87 17.89
CA SER A 69 -5.06 -1.94 18.76
C SER A 69 -6.00 -1.21 19.74
N GLU A 70 -5.44 -0.66 20.80
CA GLU A 70 -6.20 0.15 21.74
C GLU A 70 -6.78 1.42 21.08
N SER A 71 -6.06 1.98 20.09
CA SER A 71 -6.56 3.12 19.31
C SER A 71 -7.78 2.75 18.48
N PHE A 72 -7.78 1.58 17.83
CA PHE A 72 -8.94 1.07 17.11
C PHE A 72 -10.12 0.82 18.07
N LYS A 73 -9.89 0.14 19.19
CA LYS A 73 -10.90 -0.18 20.19
C LYS A 73 -11.52 1.05 20.85
N ALA A 74 -10.76 2.16 20.96
CA ALA A 74 -11.28 3.42 21.46
C ALA A 74 -12.32 4.06 20.51
N GLY A 75 -12.23 3.77 19.21
CA GLY A 75 -13.15 4.31 18.19
C GLY A 75 -14.22 3.33 17.71
N SER A 76 -14.08 2.03 17.97
CA SER A 76 -14.98 1.00 17.45
C SER A 76 -15.12 -0.15 18.43
N ASN A 77 -16.34 -0.46 18.84
CA ASN A 77 -16.63 -1.59 19.70
C ASN A 77 -16.75 -2.91 18.92
N LEU A 78 -16.89 -4.04 19.63
CA LEU A 78 -16.98 -5.37 19.04
C LEU A 78 -18.12 -5.50 18.02
N GLU A 79 -19.31 -4.96 18.32
CA GLU A 79 -20.46 -5.03 17.41
C GLU A 79 -20.19 -4.29 16.09
N GLN A 80 -19.61 -3.09 16.18
CA GLN A 80 -19.20 -2.32 14.99
C GLN A 80 -18.10 -3.02 14.20
N PHE A 81 -17.11 -3.64 14.89
CA PHE A 81 -16.08 -4.43 14.26
C PHE A 81 -16.67 -5.59 13.48
N ILE A 82 -17.58 -6.38 14.07
CA ILE A 82 -18.28 -7.49 13.40
C ILE A 82 -19.02 -6.97 12.16
N ALA A 83 -19.75 -5.86 12.28
CA ALA A 83 -20.48 -5.27 11.16
C ALA A 83 -19.54 -4.86 10.01
N ILE A 84 -18.37 -4.28 10.32
CA ILE A 84 -17.35 -3.92 9.31
C ILE A 84 -16.84 -5.18 8.61
N ILE A 85 -16.47 -6.23 9.36
CA ILE A 85 -15.95 -7.47 8.77
C ILE A 85 -16.98 -8.12 7.86
N VAL A 86 -18.20 -8.31 8.32
CA VAL A 86 -19.27 -8.94 7.52
C VAL A 86 -19.59 -8.13 6.25
N SER A 87 -19.59 -6.80 6.33
CA SER A 87 -20.00 -5.95 5.22
C SER A 87 -18.89 -5.73 4.18
N ASN A 88 -17.62 -5.63 4.62
CA ASN A 88 -16.53 -5.19 3.75
C ASN A 88 -15.41 -6.22 3.59
N TYR A 89 -15.32 -7.19 4.48
CA TYR A 89 -14.22 -8.16 4.54
C TYR A 89 -14.74 -9.59 4.71
N GLY A 90 -15.93 -9.89 4.21
CA GLY A 90 -16.56 -11.21 4.34
C GLY A 90 -15.70 -12.37 3.83
N PHE A 91 -14.79 -12.13 2.88
CA PHE A 91 -13.83 -13.12 2.40
C PHE A 91 -12.86 -13.61 3.49
N LEU A 92 -12.61 -12.83 4.55
CA LEU A 92 -11.79 -13.25 5.68
C LEU A 92 -12.43 -14.40 6.47
N LEU A 93 -13.77 -14.48 6.49
CA LEU A 93 -14.52 -15.55 7.15
C LEU A 93 -14.49 -16.86 6.36
N SER A 94 -14.12 -16.80 5.08
CA SER A 94 -14.02 -17.94 4.17
C SER A 94 -12.61 -18.15 3.64
N THR A 95 -11.59 -17.71 4.38
CA THR A 95 -10.18 -17.85 4.00
C THR A 95 -9.77 -19.31 3.89
N SER A 96 -9.23 -19.73 2.74
CA SER A 96 -8.63 -21.05 2.52
C SER A 96 -7.12 -21.05 2.77
N SER A 97 -6.46 -19.94 2.44
CA SER A 97 -5.02 -19.75 2.67
C SER A 97 -4.66 -18.29 2.72
N TYR A 98 -3.50 -17.97 3.30
CA TYR A 98 -2.94 -16.62 3.30
C TYR A 98 -1.41 -16.66 3.27
N THR A 99 -0.82 -15.58 2.79
CA THR A 99 0.62 -15.32 2.83
C THR A 99 0.85 -13.94 3.43
N ILE A 100 1.73 -13.86 4.42
CA ILE A 100 2.17 -12.58 5.00
C ILE A 100 3.55 -12.29 4.41
N GLY A 101 3.64 -11.18 3.69
CA GLY A 101 4.82 -10.76 2.95
C GLY A 101 5.68 -9.78 3.73
N ASP A 102 6.25 -8.82 3.01
CA ASP A 102 7.22 -7.89 3.54
C ASP A 102 6.65 -6.96 4.62
N CYS A 103 7.51 -6.61 5.58
CA CYS A 103 7.23 -5.62 6.59
C CYS A 103 8.05 -4.35 6.33
N THR A 104 7.38 -3.21 6.27
CA THR A 104 8.01 -1.89 6.20
C THR A 104 7.59 -1.03 7.37
N LYS A 105 8.43 -0.04 7.71
CA LYS A 105 8.12 0.92 8.79
C LYS A 105 7.77 2.27 8.19
N GLN A 106 6.74 2.89 8.74
CA GLN A 106 6.40 4.27 8.50
C GLN A 106 6.16 4.93 9.85
N ASP A 107 7.11 5.77 10.26
CA ASP A 107 7.14 6.33 11.62
C ASP A 107 7.16 5.22 12.69
N GLU A 108 6.15 5.16 13.54
CA GLU A 108 5.98 4.13 14.57
C GLU A 108 5.06 2.98 14.15
N LEU A 109 4.60 2.98 12.89
CA LEU A 109 3.71 1.97 12.34
C LEU A 109 4.49 0.91 11.56
N PHE A 110 3.95 -0.30 11.59
CA PHE A 110 4.44 -1.45 10.86
C PHE A 110 3.41 -1.81 9.79
N LEU A 111 3.83 -1.80 8.53
CA LEU A 111 2.97 -2.11 7.39
C LEU A 111 3.36 -3.46 6.83
N PHE A 112 2.38 -4.34 6.70
CA PHE A 112 2.56 -5.68 6.15
C PHE A 112 1.71 -5.85 4.90
N ASP A 113 2.32 -6.44 3.88
CA ASP A 113 1.59 -6.94 2.73
C ASP A 113 1.04 -8.33 3.05
N VAL A 114 -0.24 -8.54 2.81
CA VAL A 114 -0.91 -9.81 3.07
C VAL A 114 -1.73 -10.22 1.86
N GLU A 115 -1.53 -11.42 1.36
CA GLU A 115 -2.39 -12.01 0.34
C GLU A 115 -3.30 -13.04 1.02
N VAL A 116 -4.60 -12.92 0.82
CA VAL A 116 -5.62 -13.85 1.31
C VAL A 116 -6.28 -14.51 0.12
N THR A 117 -6.46 -15.82 0.16
CA THR A 117 -7.24 -16.58 -0.82
C THR A 117 -8.45 -17.17 -0.12
N ASP A 118 -9.64 -16.96 -0.66
CA ASP A 118 -10.87 -17.52 -0.11
C ASP A 118 -11.16 -18.95 -0.64
N ILE A 119 -12.23 -19.55 -0.15
CA ILE A 119 -12.66 -20.91 -0.59
C ILE A 119 -13.13 -20.97 -2.06
N ALA A 120 -13.39 -19.82 -2.69
CA ALA A 120 -13.71 -19.72 -4.12
C ALA A 120 -12.45 -19.48 -4.98
N GLU A 121 -11.25 -19.59 -4.37
CA GLU A 121 -9.94 -19.36 -5.00
C GLU A 121 -9.73 -17.89 -5.43
N GLN A 122 -10.57 -16.95 -4.95
CA GLN A 122 -10.39 -15.53 -5.20
C GLN A 122 -9.28 -14.97 -4.29
N LYS A 123 -8.37 -14.19 -4.89
CA LYS A 123 -7.25 -13.57 -4.18
C LYS A 123 -7.53 -12.10 -3.85
N TYR A 124 -7.14 -11.72 -2.64
CA TYR A 124 -7.27 -10.38 -2.11
C TYR A 124 -5.92 -9.91 -1.59
N SER A 125 -5.38 -8.85 -2.18
CA SER A 125 -4.18 -8.20 -1.66
C SER A 125 -4.59 -7.19 -0.59
N MET A 126 -3.96 -7.27 0.55
CA MET A 126 -4.27 -6.41 1.71
C MET A 126 -3.02 -5.74 2.24
N LYS A 127 -3.21 -4.55 2.81
CA LYS A 127 -2.22 -3.86 3.61
C LYS A 127 -2.70 -3.83 5.06
N TYR A 128 -1.96 -4.50 5.94
CA TYR A 128 -2.16 -4.41 7.38
C TYR A 128 -1.28 -3.30 7.96
N THR A 129 -1.84 -2.51 8.84
CA THR A 129 -1.12 -1.49 9.62
C THR A 129 -1.21 -1.87 11.10
N LEU A 130 -0.06 -2.03 11.72
CA LEU A 130 0.06 -2.37 13.13
C LEU A 130 0.83 -1.29 13.87
N SER A 131 0.47 -1.11 15.14
CA SER A 131 1.28 -0.38 16.12
C SER A 131 1.81 -1.30 17.21
N LYS A 132 2.88 -0.84 17.89
CA LYS A 132 3.44 -1.53 19.04
C LYS A 132 3.64 -0.53 20.18
N ILE A 133 2.73 -0.54 21.15
CA ILE A 133 2.72 0.40 22.28
C ILE A 133 3.06 -0.36 23.56
N ALA A 134 4.10 0.10 24.27
CA ALA A 134 4.59 -0.55 25.49
C ALA A 134 4.86 -2.07 25.32
N GLY A 135 5.33 -2.48 24.14
CA GLY A 135 5.61 -3.87 23.82
C GLY A 135 4.41 -4.69 23.31
N ASN A 136 3.20 -4.15 23.37
CA ASN A 136 1.97 -4.81 22.94
C ASN A 136 1.67 -4.45 21.47
N TRP A 137 1.51 -5.45 20.64
CA TRP A 137 1.06 -5.30 19.27
C TRP A 137 -0.44 -5.04 19.18
N GLY A 138 -0.87 -4.34 18.14
CA GLY A 138 -2.27 -4.14 17.82
C GLY A 138 -2.48 -3.81 16.36
N VAL A 139 -3.54 -4.34 15.74
CA VAL A 139 -3.95 -3.98 14.38
C VAL A 139 -4.72 -2.67 14.44
N ASP A 140 -4.18 -1.62 13.82
CA ASP A 140 -4.83 -0.32 13.70
C ASP A 140 -5.76 -0.27 12.50
N ALA A 141 -5.37 -0.90 11.39
CA ALA A 141 -6.15 -0.92 10.16
C ALA A 141 -5.77 -2.13 9.29
N ALA A 142 -6.71 -2.53 8.47
CA ALA A 142 -6.48 -3.40 7.32
C ALA A 142 -7.28 -2.87 6.14
N SER A 143 -6.69 -2.83 4.96
CA SER A 143 -7.34 -2.37 3.74
C SER A 143 -7.05 -3.33 2.60
N VAL A 144 -8.04 -3.54 1.73
CA VAL A 144 -7.84 -4.24 0.47
C VAL A 144 -7.16 -3.28 -0.49
N THR A 145 -6.02 -3.69 -1.05
CA THR A 145 -5.37 -2.95 -2.12
C THR A 145 -5.94 -3.46 -3.45
N VAL A 146 -6.56 -2.57 -4.22
CA VAL A 146 -6.95 -2.89 -5.58
C VAL A 146 -5.67 -2.90 -6.40
N GLY A 147 -5.32 -4.05 -7.01
CA GLY A 147 -4.19 -4.11 -7.94
C GLY A 147 -4.42 -3.18 -9.11
N GLU A 148 -3.37 -2.48 -9.56
CA GLU A 148 -3.41 -1.58 -10.73
C GLU A 148 -3.72 -2.31 -12.06
N ASP A 149 -3.97 -3.62 -12.03
CA ASP A 149 -4.18 -4.48 -13.21
C ASP A 149 -5.64 -4.89 -13.46
N GLU A 150 -6.62 -4.33 -12.76
CA GLU A 150 -8.01 -4.54 -13.16
C GLU A 150 -8.39 -3.56 -14.29
N PRO A 151 -8.61 -4.06 -15.54
CA PRO A 151 -9.16 -3.21 -16.59
C PRO A 151 -10.57 -2.77 -16.18
N LEU A 152 -10.75 -1.46 -16.04
CA LEU A 152 -12.05 -0.84 -15.88
C LEU A 152 -12.90 -1.16 -17.11
N TYR A 153 -13.74 -2.19 -17.02
CA TYR A 153 -14.78 -2.43 -18.02
C TYR A 153 -15.84 -1.34 -17.88
N SER A 154 -15.84 -0.46 -18.88
CA SER A 154 -16.89 0.52 -19.13
C SER A 154 -18.12 -0.16 -19.72
#